data_53efc3408a5947e9a165e10dde80f419
#
_entry.id   53efc3408a5947e9a165e10dde80f419
#
_cell.length_a   1.000
_cell.length_b   1.000
_cell.length_c   1.000
_cell.angle_alpha   90.00
_cell.angle_beta   90.00
_cell.angle_gamma   90.00
#
_symmetry.space_group_name_H-M   'P 1'
#
loop_
_entity.id
_entity.type
_entity.pdbx_description
1 polymer ?
#
loop_
_entity_poly.entity_id
_entity_poly.type
_entity_poly.pdbx_seq_one_letter_code
_entity_poly.pdbx_strand_id
1 'polypeptide(L)' 'MLRSEELTLKLENVKDKIRSLQAENKIEEAHNKLAEIENLKKEIEVAKTLEKEEAKEAENKIENRGDNKMEKVNI' A
#
# COMPACT_ATOMS: atom_id res chain seq x y z
N MET A 1 -10.72 -8.16 -2.43
CA MET A 1 -9.36 -7.96 -1.91
C MET A 1 -8.94 -6.51 -2.07
N LEU A 2 -8.33 -5.94 -1.05
CA LEU A 2 -7.85 -4.57 -1.11
C LEU A 2 -6.66 -4.46 -2.06
N ARG A 3 -6.52 -3.30 -2.66
CA ARG A 3 -5.39 -3.04 -3.57
C ARG A 3 -4.05 -3.29 -2.88
N SER A 4 -3.93 -2.85 -1.63
CA SER A 4 -2.70 -3.05 -0.87
C SER A 4 -2.38 -4.53 -0.68
N GLU A 5 -3.41 -5.36 -0.52
CA GLU A 5 -3.21 -6.79 -0.36
C GLU A 5 -2.72 -7.43 -1.65
N GLU A 6 -3.29 -7.01 -2.78
CA GLU A 6 -2.87 -7.50 -4.09
C GLU A 6 -1.41 -7.14 -4.34
N LEU A 7 -1.05 -5.90 -4.03
CA LEU A 7 0.31 -5.43 -4.23
C LEU A 7 1.29 -6.17 -3.31
N THR A 8 0.86 -6.47 -2.09
CA THR A 8 1.68 -7.22 -1.16
C THR A 8 1.97 -8.62 -1.68
N LEU A 9 0.96 -9.27 -2.28
CA LEU A 9 1.16 -10.58 -2.89
C LEU A 9 2.16 -10.52 -4.04
N LYS A 10 2.05 -9.47 -4.87
CA LYS A 10 3.01 -9.27 -5.96
C LYS A 10 4.42 -9.09 -5.41
N LEU A 11 4.54 -8.32 -4.33
CA LEU A 11 5.84 -8.08 -3.71
C LEU A 11 6.45 -9.38 -3.22
N GLU A 12 5.66 -10.24 -2.59
CA GLU A 12 6.15 -11.53 -2.12
C GLU A 12 6.60 -12.41 -3.27
N ASN A 13 5.87 -12.40 -4.38
CA ASN A 13 6.25 -13.17 -5.56
C ASN A 13 7.58 -12.69 -6.13
N VAL A 14 7.78 -11.37 -6.18
CA VAL A 14 9.04 -10.82 -6.69
C VAL A 14 10.19 -11.20 -5.76
N LYS A 15 9.97 -11.14 -4.46
CA LYS A 15 10.99 -11.54 -3.49
C LYS A 15 11.41 -12.99 -3.69
N ASP A 16 10.43 -13.86 -3.93
CA ASP A 16 10.73 -15.28 -4.17
C ASP A 16 11.56 -15.47 -5.43
N LYS A 17 11.24 -14.71 -6.48
CA LYS A 17 12.02 -14.76 -7.72
C LYS A 17 13.45 -14.29 -7.48
N ILE A 18 13.63 -13.26 -6.66
CA ILE A 18 14.97 -12.79 -6.35
C ILE A 18 15.77 -13.86 -5.63
N ARG A 19 15.16 -14.55 -4.68
CA ARG A 19 15.83 -15.61 -3.95
C ARG A 19 16.26 -16.73 -4.91
N SER A 20 15.39 -17.08 -5.86
CA SER A 20 15.73 -18.08 -6.85
C SER A 20 16.88 -17.64 -7.74
N LEU A 21 16.86 -16.36 -8.16
CA LEU A 21 17.92 -15.83 -9.01
C LEU A 21 19.26 -15.81 -8.27
N GLN A 22 19.25 -15.49 -6.99
CA GLN A 22 20.45 -15.52 -6.19
C GLN A 22 21.00 -16.95 -6.07
N ALA A 23 20.11 -17.92 -5.89
CA ALA A 23 20.50 -19.32 -5.79
C ALA A 23 21.12 -19.79 -7.10
N GLU A 24 20.66 -19.27 -8.22
CA GLU A 24 21.20 -19.59 -9.54
C GLU A 24 22.38 -18.71 -9.92
N ASN A 25 22.78 -17.83 -9.03
CA ASN A 25 23.91 -16.92 -9.25
C ASN A 25 23.66 -15.92 -10.36
N LYS A 26 22.40 -15.55 -10.57
CA LYS A 26 22.03 -14.56 -11.58
C LYS A 26 21.87 -13.20 -10.90
N ILE A 27 22.99 -12.68 -10.47
CA ILE A 27 23.01 -11.48 -9.62
C ILE A 27 22.47 -10.25 -10.34
N GLU A 28 22.77 -10.09 -11.62
CA GLU A 28 22.32 -8.93 -12.37
C GLU A 28 20.81 -8.88 -12.49
N GLU A 29 20.21 -10.04 -12.79
CA GLU A 29 18.75 -10.12 -12.88
C GLU A 29 18.11 -9.89 -11.53
N ALA A 30 18.73 -10.44 -10.48
CA ALA A 30 18.23 -10.20 -9.11
C ALA A 30 18.27 -8.72 -8.79
N HIS A 31 19.34 -8.04 -9.17
CA HIS A 31 19.47 -6.60 -8.93
C HIS A 31 18.38 -5.82 -9.67
N ASN A 32 18.10 -6.21 -10.90
CA ASN A 32 17.04 -5.56 -11.68
C ASN A 32 15.68 -5.73 -11.03
N LYS A 33 15.44 -6.87 -10.41
CA LYS A 33 14.18 -7.12 -9.72
C LYS A 33 14.02 -6.29 -8.45
N LEU A 34 15.14 -5.85 -7.87
CA LEU A 34 15.06 -4.98 -6.70
C LEU A 34 14.36 -3.67 -7.01
N ALA A 35 14.51 -3.16 -8.24
CA ALA A 35 13.81 -1.95 -8.66
C ALA A 35 12.30 -2.16 -8.62
N GLU A 36 11.83 -3.35 -8.99
CA GLU A 36 10.41 -3.66 -8.93
C GLU A 36 9.91 -3.66 -7.48
N ILE A 37 10.73 -4.19 -6.56
CA ILE A 37 10.38 -4.19 -5.14
C ILE A 37 10.22 -2.77 -4.63
N GLU A 38 11.14 -1.88 -4.99
CA GLU A 38 11.06 -0.48 -4.59
C GLU A 38 9.76 0.15 -5.06
N ASN A 39 9.42 -0.08 -6.32
CA ASN A 39 8.19 0.47 -6.88
C ASN A 39 6.96 -0.11 -6.21
N LEU A 40 6.95 -1.42 -5.97
CA LEU A 40 5.82 -2.06 -5.31
C LEU A 40 5.63 -1.56 -3.90
N LYS A 41 6.72 -1.33 -3.18
CA LYS A 41 6.64 -0.77 -1.82
C LYS A 41 6.00 0.60 -1.83
N LYS A 42 6.36 1.44 -2.79
CA LYS A 42 5.77 2.77 -2.92
C LYS A 42 4.29 2.68 -3.25
N GLU A 43 3.93 1.78 -4.15
CA GLU A 43 2.52 1.58 -4.51
C GLU A 43 1.71 1.08 -3.32
N ILE A 44 2.29 0.17 -2.54
CA ILE A 44 1.63 -0.34 -1.36
C ILE A 44 1.38 0.78 -0.36
N GLU A 45 2.37 1.63 -0.16
CA GLU A 45 2.24 2.74 0.76
C GLU A 45 1.13 3.69 0.32
N VAL A 46 1.10 4.02 -0.96
CA VAL A 46 0.05 4.89 -1.50
C VAL A 46 -1.32 4.23 -1.34
N ALA A 47 -1.42 2.95 -1.66
CA ALA A 47 -2.68 2.23 -1.56
C ALA A 47 -3.19 2.19 -0.12
N LYS A 48 -2.30 1.91 0.83
CA LYS A 48 -2.68 1.87 2.24
C LYS A 48 -3.12 3.24 2.75
N THR A 49 -2.40 4.27 2.35
CA THR A 49 -2.73 5.64 2.75
C THR A 49 -4.10 6.03 2.22
N LEU A 50 -4.36 5.72 0.94
CA LEU A 50 -5.63 6.04 0.33
C LEU A 50 -6.78 5.30 0.99
N GLU A 51 -6.59 4.01 1.26
CA GLU A 51 -7.61 3.19 1.93
C GLU A 51 -7.93 3.76 3.30
N LYS A 52 -6.91 4.21 4.01
CA LYS A 52 -7.09 4.80 5.32
C LYS A 52 -7.85 6.12 5.24
N GLU A 53 -7.52 6.94 4.27
CA GLU A 53 -8.19 8.23 4.07
C GLU A 53 -9.66 8.03 3.72
N GLU A 54 -9.95 7.06 2.86
CA GLU A 54 -11.32 6.77 2.47
C GLU A 54 -12.15 6.28 3.66
N ALA A 55 -11.53 5.48 4.51
CA ALA A 55 -12.20 5.01 5.73
C ALA A 55 -12.49 6.19 6.67
N LYS A 56 -11.55 7.11 6.80
CA LYS A 56 -11.75 8.30 7.62
C LYS A 56 -12.86 9.18 7.09
N GLU A 57 -12.92 9.35 5.78
CA GLU A 57 -13.96 10.15 5.16
C GLU A 57 -15.33 9.57 5.44
N ALA A 58 -15.44 8.26 5.35
CA ALA A 58 -16.70 7.60 5.64
C ALA A 58 -17.11 7.83 7.10
N GLU A 59 -16.17 7.71 8.01
CA GLU A 59 -16.43 7.94 9.44
C GLU A 59 -16.84 9.38 9.69
N ASN A 60 -16.13 10.31 9.08
CA ASN A 60 -16.42 11.74 9.27
C ASN A 60 -17.81 12.08 8.74
N LYS A 61 -18.20 11.49 7.64
CA LYS A 61 -19.54 11.73 7.11
C LYS A 61 -20.61 11.27 8.07
N ILE A 62 -20.40 10.14 8.70
CA ILE A 62 -21.34 9.60 9.66
C ILE A 62 -21.43 10.53 10.88
N GLU A 63 -20.31 10.97 11.38
CA GLU A 63 -20.27 11.85 12.54
C GLU A 63 -20.90 13.22 12.23
N ASN A 64 -20.59 13.78 11.10
CA ASN A 64 -21.10 15.11 10.74
C ASN A 64 -22.60 15.09 10.51
N ARG A 65 -23.14 13.99 10.18
CA ARG A 65 -24.58 13.90 9.93
C ARG A 65 -25.39 14.24 11.17
N GLY A 66 -24.83 13.99 12.32
CA GLY A 66 -25.52 14.29 13.55
C GLY A 66 -25.33 15.70 14.03
N ASP A 67 -24.47 16.42 13.44
CA ASP A 67 -24.08 17.72 13.85
C ASP A 67 -24.41 18.83 13.03
N ASN A 68 -23.79 19.33 13.04
CA ASN A 68 -23.26 20.29 12.61
C ASN A 68 -22.50 21.15 13.00
N LYS A 69 -21.70 21.16 13.48
CA LYS A 69 -20.75 21.56 13.89
C LYS A 69 -19.99 21.84 14.17
N MET A 70 -19.61 22.07 14.01
CA MET A 70 -18.74 22.27 14.34
C MET A 70 -18.15 22.42 14.63
N GLU A 71 -18.06 22.58 14.26
CA GLU A 71 -17.35 22.80 14.60
C GLU A 71 -16.77 22.71 14.93
N LYS A 72 -16.83 22.87 14.69
CA LYS A 72 -16.16 22.92 15.17
C LYS A 72 -15.88 22.99 15.66
N VAL A 73 -16.17 23.15 15.29
CA VAL A 73 -15.83 23.28 15.97
C VAL A 73 -15.74 23.39 16.62
N ASN A 74 -15.88 23.68 16.44
CA ASN A 74 -15.65 23.81 17.21
C ASN A 74 -15.50 23.86 17.91
N ILE A 75 -15.55 24.11 17.64
CA ILE A 75 -15.38 24.13 18.40
C ILE A 75 -15.19 24.22 18.94
#